data_55c40ee1053f277fd8cddc7e639a4f19
#
_entry.id   55c40ee1053f277fd8cddc7e639a4f19
#
_cell.length_a   1.000
_cell.length_b   1.000
_cell.length_c   1.000
_cell.angle_alpha   90.00
_cell.angle_beta   90.00
_cell.angle_gamma   90.00
#
_symmetry.space_group_name_H-M   'P 1'
#
loop_
_entity.id
_entity.type
_entity.pdbx_description
1 polymer ?
#
loop_
_entity_poly.entity_id
_entity_poly.type
_entity_poly.pdbx_seq_one_letter_code
_entity_poly.pdbx_strand_id
1 'polypeptide(L)'
;MKIYVLGTRGFPQIQGGVEKHCESLYPLFDNEFKFTVFRRKPYINSSLTYPNIKFIDLPSTKIKGFEAVFHSFLATISACFGKSDVVHIHNIGPALFAPLLRLFGKKVVLTYHSPNYEHAKWGKVAKHILKFSESIALNCSQAIIFVNKFQMQKYPAKVQEKSVYIPNGIPNVQPTSKHDYISSLGLTPGKYVIGVGRITPEKGFDVLIQAFEKLNTDYKLVIVGGVEAESDYGEKLKKLIKSNRVVFTGYIFGEKLNEVYSHAGVYVLSSYNEGFPLVLLEAMSYQLDVLVSDIPATHLIDLKESDYFKPGDVHDLACHLQQKLATPQKRTYNLSAFDWNKIAEKVAEVYRGCVSPR
;
A
#
# COMPACT_ATOMS: atom_id res chain seq x y z
N MET A 1 25.12 -11.00 -2.75
CA MET A 1 24.76 -10.26 -1.52
C MET A 1 23.58 -10.93 -0.83
N LYS A 2 23.63 -11.12 0.50
CA LYS A 2 22.58 -11.76 1.29
C LYS A 2 21.76 -10.72 2.07
N ILE A 3 20.48 -10.64 1.80
CA ILE A 3 19.57 -9.66 2.37
C ILE A 3 18.53 -10.39 3.23
N TYR A 4 18.37 -9.97 4.47
CA TYR A 4 17.26 -10.42 5.31
C TYR A 4 16.15 -9.38 5.35
N VAL A 5 14.90 -9.83 5.18
CA VAL A 5 13.73 -8.95 5.07
C VAL A 5 12.79 -9.18 6.24
N LEU A 6 12.48 -8.09 6.97
CA LEU A 6 11.61 -8.10 8.15
C LEU A 6 10.51 -7.03 8.00
N GLY A 7 9.48 -7.13 8.83
CA GLY A 7 8.48 -6.06 8.96
C GLY A 7 7.25 -6.22 8.08
N THR A 8 7.12 -7.33 7.39
CA THR A 8 5.92 -7.72 6.64
C THR A 8 5.23 -8.91 7.30
N ARG A 9 3.95 -9.15 6.98
CA ARG A 9 3.28 -10.42 7.28
C ARG A 9 3.85 -11.56 6.44
N GLY A 10 4.40 -11.22 5.26
CA GLY A 10 4.94 -12.11 4.26
C GLY A 10 4.27 -11.90 2.90
N PHE A 11 4.75 -12.65 1.93
CA PHE A 11 4.18 -12.82 0.59
C PHE A 11 4.53 -14.23 0.10
N PRO A 12 3.94 -14.80 -0.96
CA PRO A 12 2.94 -14.18 -1.85
C PRO A 12 1.50 -14.28 -1.32
N GLN A 13 0.61 -13.60 -2.03
CA GLN A 13 -0.84 -13.69 -1.86
C GLN A 13 -1.37 -13.27 -0.47
N ILE A 14 -0.66 -12.40 0.23
CA ILE A 14 -1.10 -11.83 1.51
C ILE A 14 -1.56 -10.40 1.30
N GLN A 15 -2.76 -10.09 1.81
CA GLN A 15 -3.36 -8.76 1.68
C GLN A 15 -2.55 -7.71 2.45
N GLY A 16 -2.22 -6.61 1.78
CA GLY A 16 -1.59 -5.43 2.37
C GLY A 16 -0.69 -4.70 1.39
N GLY A 17 -0.57 -3.38 1.53
CA GLY A 17 0.25 -2.56 0.64
C GLY A 17 1.74 -2.90 0.73
N VAL A 18 2.24 -3.19 1.93
CA VAL A 18 3.64 -3.59 2.16
C VAL A 18 3.91 -4.98 1.61
N GLU A 19 2.98 -5.91 1.81
CA GLU A 19 3.03 -7.27 1.29
C GLU A 19 3.08 -7.25 -0.25
N LYS A 20 2.20 -6.45 -0.87
CA LYS A 20 2.18 -6.26 -2.32
C LYS A 20 3.44 -5.61 -2.86
N HIS A 21 3.97 -4.59 -2.16
CA HIS A 21 5.26 -3.99 -2.48
C HIS A 21 6.38 -5.04 -2.48
N CYS A 22 6.49 -5.84 -1.42
CA CYS A 22 7.52 -6.88 -1.30
C CYS A 22 7.37 -7.96 -2.37
N GLU A 23 6.14 -8.41 -2.64
CA GLU A 23 5.83 -9.41 -3.66
C GLU A 23 6.19 -8.93 -5.07
N SER A 24 6.00 -7.63 -5.35
CA SER A 24 6.31 -7.04 -6.65
C SER A 24 7.80 -6.73 -6.81
N LEU A 25 8.50 -6.41 -5.73
CA LEU A 25 9.90 -5.96 -5.77
C LEU A 25 10.90 -7.11 -5.76
N TYR A 26 10.83 -7.99 -4.75
CA TYR A 26 11.93 -8.95 -4.49
C TYR A 26 12.14 -10.02 -5.56
N PRO A 27 11.12 -10.51 -6.28
CA PRO A 27 11.33 -11.46 -7.37
C PRO A 27 12.09 -10.90 -8.58
N LEU A 28 12.19 -9.57 -8.71
CA LEU A 28 12.84 -8.91 -9.86
C LEU A 28 14.36 -8.81 -9.74
N PHE A 29 14.90 -9.07 -8.57
CA PHE A 29 16.35 -9.04 -8.40
C PHE A 29 17.01 -10.26 -9.06
N ASP A 30 18.16 -10.02 -9.63
CA ASP A 30 18.99 -11.04 -10.23
C ASP A 30 19.66 -11.98 -9.20
N ASN A 31 20.47 -12.91 -9.69
CA ASN A 31 21.14 -13.89 -8.87
C ASN A 31 22.27 -13.32 -7.97
N GLU A 32 22.66 -12.06 -8.14
CA GLU A 32 23.58 -11.36 -7.23
C GLU A 32 23.00 -11.26 -5.83
N PHE A 33 21.66 -11.13 -5.73
CA PHE A 33 20.94 -10.94 -4.48
C PHE A 33 20.22 -12.22 -4.05
N LYS A 34 20.42 -12.61 -2.78
CA LYS A 34 19.73 -13.74 -2.14
C LYS A 34 18.96 -13.21 -0.95
N PHE A 35 17.65 -13.35 -1.00
CA PHE A 35 16.77 -12.86 0.06
C PHE A 35 16.39 -13.97 1.03
N THR A 36 16.30 -13.63 2.31
CA THR A 36 15.64 -14.44 3.33
C THR A 36 14.52 -13.59 3.93
N VAL A 37 13.29 -13.98 3.70
CA VAL A 37 12.10 -13.23 4.14
C VAL A 37 11.48 -13.93 5.34
N PHE A 38 11.38 -13.22 6.46
CA PHE A 38 10.72 -13.71 7.66
C PHE A 38 9.22 -13.44 7.57
N ARG A 39 8.42 -14.53 7.49
CA ARG A 39 6.96 -14.47 7.35
C ARG A 39 6.28 -14.85 8.66
N ARG A 40 5.06 -14.32 8.87
CA ARG A 40 4.20 -14.68 10.00
C ARG A 40 3.39 -15.93 9.66
N LYS A 41 3.72 -17.06 10.26
CA LYS A 41 3.14 -18.38 9.97
C LYS A 41 1.60 -18.40 9.85
N PRO A 42 0.80 -17.68 10.71
CA PRO A 42 -0.67 -17.70 10.60
C PRO A 42 -1.26 -17.09 9.32
N TYR A 43 -0.47 -16.36 8.53
CA TYR A 43 -0.92 -15.70 7.30
C TYR A 43 -0.51 -16.44 6.03
N ILE A 44 0.22 -17.56 6.15
CA ILE A 44 0.78 -18.25 4.98
C ILE A 44 -0.23 -19.24 4.44
N ASN A 45 -0.72 -18.95 3.23
CA ASN A 45 -1.72 -19.76 2.52
C ASN A 45 -1.22 -20.22 1.14
N SER A 46 0.04 -19.93 0.78
CA SER A 46 0.58 -20.22 -0.54
C SER A 46 1.89 -20.99 -0.47
N SER A 47 2.06 -21.95 -1.36
CA SER A 47 3.28 -22.73 -1.56
C SER A 47 4.18 -22.17 -2.68
N LEU A 48 3.84 -21.04 -3.27
CA LEU A 48 4.66 -20.41 -4.31
C LEU A 48 6.06 -20.08 -3.78
N THR A 49 7.05 -20.35 -4.62
CA THR A 49 8.48 -20.11 -4.33
C THR A 49 9.12 -19.26 -5.41
N TYR A 50 10.22 -18.61 -5.07
CA TYR A 50 11.01 -17.79 -6.00
C TYR A 50 12.47 -18.23 -5.93
N PRO A 51 13.20 -18.32 -7.05
CA PRO A 51 14.57 -18.89 -7.09
C PRO A 51 15.57 -18.17 -6.17
N ASN A 52 15.42 -16.85 -6.02
CA ASN A 52 16.32 -16.00 -5.22
C ASN A 52 15.83 -15.72 -3.80
N ILE A 53 14.67 -16.28 -3.38
CA ILE A 53 14.02 -15.97 -2.11
C ILE A 53 13.82 -17.24 -1.28
N LYS A 54 14.40 -17.24 -0.08
CA LYS A 54 14.13 -18.23 0.96
C LYS A 54 13.12 -17.66 1.95
N PHE A 55 12.10 -18.41 2.28
CA PHE A 55 11.13 -18.04 3.31
C PHE A 55 11.45 -18.75 4.64
N ILE A 56 11.30 -18.01 5.74
CA ILE A 56 11.35 -18.52 7.10
C ILE A 56 10.05 -18.13 7.79
N ASP A 57 9.23 -19.13 8.10
CA ASP A 57 7.93 -18.94 8.72
C ASP A 57 8.07 -19.00 10.24
N LEU A 58 8.02 -17.84 10.89
CA LEU A 58 8.11 -17.69 12.32
C LEU A 58 6.73 -17.70 12.98
N PRO A 59 6.62 -18.20 14.22
CA PRO A 59 5.38 -18.11 14.97
C PRO A 59 4.98 -16.66 15.18
N SER A 60 3.68 -16.42 15.25
CA SER A 60 3.09 -15.14 15.60
C SER A 60 1.83 -15.36 16.44
N THR A 61 1.47 -14.36 17.24
CA THR A 61 0.23 -14.40 18.01
C THR A 61 -0.92 -13.84 17.17
N LYS A 62 -2.16 -14.06 17.60
CA LYS A 62 -3.35 -13.41 17.04
C LYS A 62 -3.77 -12.18 17.87
N ILE A 63 -3.03 -11.86 18.95
CA ILE A 63 -3.33 -10.72 19.83
C ILE A 63 -3.00 -9.43 19.08
N LYS A 64 -4.03 -8.61 18.86
CA LYS A 64 -3.93 -7.33 18.14
C LYS A 64 -2.87 -6.42 18.77
N GLY A 65 -2.00 -5.85 17.93
CA GLY A 65 -0.89 -4.99 18.34
C GLY A 65 0.36 -5.73 18.83
N PHE A 66 0.21 -6.83 19.57
CA PHE A 66 1.35 -7.63 20.04
C PHE A 66 1.92 -8.55 18.94
N GLU A 67 1.09 -9.00 18.01
CA GLU A 67 1.45 -9.83 16.86
C GLU A 67 2.67 -9.30 16.10
N ALA A 68 2.64 -8.02 15.73
CA ALA A 68 3.73 -7.41 14.96
C ALA A 68 5.02 -7.29 15.78
N VAL A 69 4.91 -6.92 17.06
CA VAL A 69 6.05 -6.74 17.97
C VAL A 69 6.72 -8.08 18.23
N PHE A 70 5.96 -9.10 18.60
CA PHE A 70 6.48 -10.44 18.89
C PHE A 70 7.20 -11.05 17.68
N HIS A 71 6.56 -11.03 16.50
CA HIS A 71 7.18 -11.54 15.29
C HIS A 71 8.45 -10.76 14.93
N SER A 72 8.42 -9.42 15.02
CA SER A 72 9.58 -8.60 14.70
C SER A 72 10.75 -8.86 15.63
N PHE A 73 10.48 -9.13 16.91
CA PHE A 73 11.51 -9.53 17.88
C PHE A 73 12.16 -10.87 17.47
N LEU A 74 11.36 -11.92 17.20
CA LEU A 74 11.87 -13.23 16.78
C LEU A 74 12.67 -13.14 15.47
N ALA A 75 12.17 -12.39 14.49
CA ALA A 75 12.85 -12.18 13.23
C ALA A 75 14.19 -11.42 13.43
N THR A 76 14.22 -10.44 14.33
CA THR A 76 15.44 -9.71 14.67
C THR A 76 16.48 -10.62 15.33
N ILE A 77 16.08 -11.43 16.31
CA ILE A 77 16.99 -12.40 16.94
C ILE A 77 17.57 -13.36 15.89
N SER A 78 16.71 -13.91 15.03
CA SER A 78 17.15 -14.78 13.94
C SER A 78 18.14 -14.07 12.99
N ALA A 79 17.89 -12.80 12.68
CA ALA A 79 18.76 -11.99 11.83
C ALA A 79 20.11 -11.65 12.48
N CYS A 80 20.16 -11.43 13.80
CA CYS A 80 21.40 -11.17 14.53
C CYS A 80 22.41 -12.29 14.36
N PHE A 81 21.96 -13.53 14.48
CA PHE A 81 22.82 -14.72 14.37
C PHE A 81 22.97 -15.25 12.95
N GLY A 82 22.19 -14.74 12.01
CA GLY A 82 22.25 -15.15 10.61
C GLY A 82 23.41 -14.48 9.85
N LYS A 83 23.75 -15.06 8.69
CA LYS A 83 24.81 -14.54 7.80
C LYS A 83 24.20 -13.66 6.71
N SER A 84 23.76 -12.43 7.07
CA SER A 84 23.30 -11.41 6.13
C SER A 84 24.28 -10.25 6.02
N ASP A 85 24.40 -9.68 4.82
CA ASP A 85 25.16 -8.46 4.56
C ASP A 85 24.32 -7.23 4.94
N VAL A 86 23.00 -7.27 4.65
CA VAL A 86 22.04 -6.23 4.94
C VAL A 86 20.81 -6.83 5.60
N VAL A 87 20.20 -6.10 6.51
CA VAL A 87 18.86 -6.36 7.04
C VAL A 87 17.93 -5.23 6.58
N HIS A 88 16.97 -5.56 5.74
CA HIS A 88 15.98 -4.61 5.23
C HIS A 88 14.70 -4.71 6.06
N ILE A 89 14.33 -3.62 6.70
CA ILE A 89 13.15 -3.53 7.57
C ILE A 89 12.08 -2.71 6.84
N HIS A 90 10.87 -3.27 6.73
CA HIS A 90 9.70 -2.54 6.25
C HIS A 90 8.88 -2.01 7.43
N ASN A 91 8.55 -0.73 7.38
CA ASN A 91 7.81 0.02 8.40
C ASN A 91 8.58 0.35 9.68
N ILE A 92 8.12 1.41 10.34
CA ILE A 92 8.73 1.93 11.56
C ILE A 92 8.51 1.03 12.79
N GLY A 93 7.36 0.35 12.90
CA GLY A 93 7.07 -0.49 14.06
C GLY A 93 8.07 -1.65 14.26
N PRO A 94 8.31 -2.49 13.25
CA PRO A 94 9.34 -3.53 13.30
C PRO A 94 10.75 -3.02 13.58
N ALA A 95 11.05 -1.78 13.20
CA ALA A 95 12.36 -1.17 13.38
C ALA A 95 12.68 -0.78 14.84
N LEU A 96 11.76 -0.97 15.78
CA LEU A 96 12.00 -0.85 17.22
C LEU A 96 13.23 -1.66 17.67
N PHE A 97 13.48 -2.78 17.02
CA PHE A 97 14.61 -3.69 17.34
C PHE A 97 15.87 -3.43 16.50
N ALA A 98 15.91 -2.38 15.69
CA ALA A 98 17.08 -2.02 14.88
C ALA A 98 18.39 -1.80 15.70
N PRO A 99 18.37 -1.25 16.93
CA PRO A 99 19.56 -1.15 17.76
C PRO A 99 20.25 -2.49 18.01
N LEU A 100 19.46 -3.56 18.22
CA LEU A 100 20.01 -4.90 18.42
C LEU A 100 20.75 -5.40 17.17
N LEU A 101 20.19 -5.20 15.98
CA LEU A 101 20.85 -5.53 14.71
C LEU A 101 22.18 -4.77 14.57
N ARG A 102 22.19 -3.48 14.93
CA ARG A 102 23.41 -2.65 14.89
C ARG A 102 24.47 -3.14 15.85
N LEU A 103 24.08 -3.56 17.06
CA LEU A 103 24.98 -4.13 18.06
C LEU A 103 25.66 -5.41 17.52
N PHE A 104 24.94 -6.22 16.75
CA PHE A 104 25.47 -7.40 16.06
C PHE A 104 26.16 -7.10 14.72
N GLY A 105 26.52 -5.83 14.46
CA GLY A 105 27.25 -5.42 13.27
C GLY A 105 26.47 -5.44 11.96
N LYS A 106 25.14 -5.62 12.02
CA LYS A 106 24.31 -5.68 10.81
C LYS A 106 24.11 -4.30 10.19
N LYS A 107 24.14 -4.25 8.85
CA LYS A 107 23.78 -3.08 8.06
C LYS A 107 22.25 -3.02 7.96
N VAL A 108 21.63 -1.91 8.39
CA VAL A 108 20.16 -1.78 8.40
C VAL A 108 19.72 -0.82 7.32
N VAL A 109 18.83 -1.28 6.45
CA VAL A 109 18.08 -0.45 5.49
C VAL A 109 16.62 -0.43 5.95
N LEU A 110 16.00 0.75 5.93
CA LEU A 110 14.60 0.94 6.25
C LEU A 110 13.83 1.36 5.01
N THR A 111 12.71 0.69 4.68
CA THR A 111 11.68 1.30 3.82
C THR A 111 10.59 1.91 4.69
N TYR A 112 10.48 3.22 4.61
CA TYR A 112 9.48 4.02 5.29
C TYR A 112 8.22 4.12 4.42
N HIS A 113 7.19 3.34 4.73
CA HIS A 113 5.94 3.30 3.96
C HIS A 113 4.95 4.39 4.38
N SER A 114 4.78 4.60 5.69
CA SER A 114 3.88 5.64 6.22
C SER A 114 4.11 5.86 7.72
N PRO A 115 3.71 7.02 8.26
CA PRO A 115 3.69 7.27 9.70
C PRO A 115 2.51 6.51 10.34
N ASN A 116 2.70 5.22 10.60
CA ASN A 116 1.65 4.30 11.06
C ASN A 116 0.87 4.78 12.30
N TYR A 117 1.45 5.67 13.12
CA TYR A 117 0.79 6.24 14.29
C TYR A 117 -0.32 7.25 13.95
N GLU A 118 -0.41 7.71 12.70
CA GLU A 118 -1.50 8.59 12.27
C GLU A 118 -2.82 7.83 12.05
N HIS A 119 -2.78 6.50 11.93
CA HIS A 119 -4.00 5.70 11.79
C HIS A 119 -4.88 5.80 13.03
N ALA A 120 -6.19 5.98 12.83
CA ALA A 120 -7.19 6.14 13.89
C ALA A 120 -7.29 4.94 14.83
N LYS A 121 -6.92 3.75 14.38
CA LYS A 121 -6.97 2.49 15.17
C LYS A 121 -6.02 2.45 16.37
N TRP A 122 -5.03 3.34 16.43
CA TRP A 122 -4.05 3.31 17.51
C TRP A 122 -4.44 4.22 18.66
N GLY A 123 -4.49 3.65 19.87
CA GLY A 123 -4.64 4.42 21.10
C GLY A 123 -3.40 5.26 21.43
N LYS A 124 -3.52 6.19 22.39
CA LYS A 124 -2.45 7.14 22.75
C LYS A 124 -1.11 6.45 23.04
N VAL A 125 -1.11 5.38 23.84
CA VAL A 125 0.13 4.64 24.20
C VAL A 125 0.78 4.03 22.97
N ALA A 126 0.01 3.35 22.11
CA ALA A 126 0.54 2.76 20.89
C ALA A 126 1.14 3.81 19.94
N LYS A 127 0.52 5.00 19.84
CA LYS A 127 1.06 6.13 19.07
C LYS A 127 2.41 6.60 19.60
N HIS A 128 2.59 6.69 20.92
CA HIS A 128 3.88 7.05 21.51
C HIS A 128 4.96 6.00 21.25
N ILE A 129 4.61 4.71 21.40
CA ILE A 129 5.54 3.61 21.07
C ILE A 129 5.97 3.66 19.61
N LEU A 130 5.01 3.88 18.68
CA LEU A 130 5.32 3.97 17.25
C LEU A 130 6.18 5.19 16.90
N LYS A 131 5.95 6.36 17.53
CA LYS A 131 6.82 7.54 17.36
C LYS A 131 8.22 7.31 17.91
N PHE A 132 8.33 6.63 19.05
CA PHE A 132 9.64 6.25 19.61
C PHE A 132 10.36 5.25 18.68
N SER A 133 9.63 4.25 18.17
CA SER A 133 10.15 3.30 17.20
C SER A 133 10.59 3.98 15.90
N GLU A 134 9.85 4.98 15.41
CA GLU A 134 10.25 5.79 14.27
C GLU A 134 11.59 6.51 14.53
N SER A 135 11.74 7.15 15.68
CA SER A 135 13.01 7.81 16.05
C SER A 135 14.17 6.81 16.04
N ILE A 136 13.98 5.63 16.61
CA ILE A 136 14.97 4.53 16.56
C ILE A 136 15.26 4.13 15.11
N ALA A 137 14.22 3.88 14.31
CA ALA A 137 14.34 3.47 12.93
C ALA A 137 15.17 4.45 12.11
N LEU A 138 14.84 5.75 12.22
CA LEU A 138 15.52 6.82 11.50
C LEU A 138 16.98 6.98 11.95
N ASN A 139 17.30 6.82 13.24
CA ASN A 139 18.66 6.97 13.74
C ASN A 139 19.53 5.73 13.45
N CYS A 140 18.99 4.53 13.62
CA CYS A 140 19.76 3.28 13.52
C CYS A 140 19.97 2.78 12.09
N SER A 141 19.15 3.23 11.11
CA SER A 141 19.32 2.84 9.72
C SER A 141 20.52 3.53 9.07
N GLN A 142 21.26 2.78 8.25
CA GLN A 142 22.34 3.31 7.41
C GLN A 142 21.82 3.98 6.16
N ALA A 143 20.76 3.44 5.57
CA ALA A 143 20.03 4.05 4.47
C ALA A 143 18.53 3.93 4.72
N ILE A 144 17.79 4.93 4.27
CA ILE A 144 16.33 5.00 4.41
C ILE A 144 15.72 5.21 3.04
N ILE A 145 14.81 4.34 2.65
CA ILE A 145 14.03 4.48 1.43
C ILE A 145 12.67 5.05 1.83
N PHE A 146 12.36 6.24 1.37
CA PHE A 146 11.03 6.82 1.50
C PHE A 146 10.22 6.58 0.23
N VAL A 147 9.03 6.00 0.36
CA VAL A 147 8.09 5.86 -0.77
C VAL A 147 7.32 7.15 -1.05
N ASN A 148 7.43 8.13 -0.16
CA ASN A 148 6.79 9.44 -0.27
C ASN A 148 7.81 10.56 -0.03
N LYS A 149 8.07 11.37 -1.08
CA LYS A 149 9.04 12.47 -1.02
C LYS A 149 8.63 13.56 -0.04
N PHE A 150 7.33 13.86 0.09
CA PHE A 150 6.84 14.87 1.01
C PHE A 150 6.99 14.43 2.47
N GLN A 151 6.90 13.11 2.73
CA GLN A 151 7.20 12.59 4.05
C GLN A 151 8.69 12.69 4.36
N MET A 152 9.57 12.38 3.41
CA MET A 152 11.03 12.53 3.58
C MET A 152 11.42 13.96 3.93
N GLN A 153 10.83 14.95 3.26
CA GLN A 153 11.12 16.38 3.47
C GLN A 153 10.75 16.92 4.85
N LYS A 154 9.90 16.20 5.62
CA LYS A 154 9.54 16.61 6.99
C LYS A 154 10.65 16.37 8.02
N TYR A 155 11.67 15.58 7.68
CA TYR A 155 12.73 15.21 8.61
C TYR A 155 13.94 16.13 8.51
N PRO A 156 14.77 16.23 9.60
CA PRO A 156 15.99 17.03 9.60
C PRO A 156 17.01 16.58 8.55
N ALA A 157 17.90 17.48 8.15
CA ALA A 157 18.97 17.24 7.15
C ALA A 157 19.75 15.94 7.41
N LYS A 158 20.15 15.67 8.65
CA LYS A 158 20.85 14.43 9.06
C LYS A 158 20.10 13.14 8.66
N VAL A 159 18.77 13.16 8.63
CA VAL A 159 17.96 12.02 8.18
C VAL A 159 17.91 12.03 6.67
N GLN A 160 17.69 13.19 6.04
CA GLN A 160 17.60 13.32 4.60
C GLN A 160 18.89 12.90 3.87
N GLU A 161 20.07 13.19 4.42
CA GLU A 161 21.39 12.84 3.86
C GLU A 161 21.59 11.32 3.64
N LYS A 162 20.92 10.49 4.43
CA LYS A 162 20.95 9.02 4.29
C LYS A 162 19.66 8.46 3.74
N SER A 163 18.82 9.31 3.19
CA SER A 163 17.51 8.95 2.63
C SER A 163 17.48 9.07 1.13
N VAL A 164 16.73 8.19 0.50
CA VAL A 164 16.45 8.24 -0.92
C VAL A 164 14.95 8.09 -1.16
N TYR A 165 14.41 8.87 -2.09
CA TYR A 165 13.05 8.69 -2.56
C TYR A 165 13.01 7.62 -3.65
N ILE A 166 12.33 6.52 -3.34
CA ILE A 166 12.04 5.46 -4.31
C ILE A 166 10.54 5.16 -4.20
N PRO A 167 9.73 5.52 -5.21
CA PRO A 167 8.28 5.29 -5.18
C PRO A 167 7.95 3.80 -5.22
N ASN A 168 6.70 3.46 -4.97
CA ASN A 168 6.17 2.15 -5.31
C ASN A 168 5.95 2.05 -6.84
N GLY A 169 5.99 0.84 -7.35
CA GLY A 169 5.77 0.59 -8.77
C GLY A 169 4.32 0.25 -9.12
N ILE A 170 4.06 0.24 -10.42
CA ILE A 170 2.77 -0.16 -10.99
C ILE A 170 2.67 -1.68 -11.10
N PRO A 171 1.49 -2.28 -10.88
CA PRO A 171 1.30 -3.69 -11.18
C PRO A 171 1.37 -3.93 -12.70
N ASN A 172 1.86 -5.10 -13.07
CA ASN A 172 1.70 -5.56 -14.44
C ASN A 172 0.25 -6.06 -14.60
N VAL A 173 -0.59 -5.22 -15.19
CA VAL A 173 -2.00 -5.54 -15.42
C VAL A 173 -2.22 -5.93 -16.88
N GLN A 174 -3.11 -6.89 -17.09
CA GLN A 174 -3.63 -7.23 -18.42
C GLN A 174 -5.15 -7.11 -18.38
N PRO A 175 -5.69 -6.01 -18.91
CA PRO A 175 -7.14 -5.84 -18.98
C PRO A 175 -7.83 -7.03 -19.64
N THR A 176 -8.99 -7.38 -19.15
CA THR A 176 -9.78 -8.52 -19.68
C THR A 176 -11.07 -8.04 -20.34
N SER A 177 -11.50 -8.79 -21.35
CA SER A 177 -12.84 -8.66 -21.94
C SER A 177 -13.90 -9.49 -21.22
N LYS A 178 -13.50 -10.41 -20.32
CA LYS A 178 -14.44 -11.19 -19.51
C LYS A 178 -15.26 -10.25 -18.62
N HIS A 179 -16.54 -10.52 -18.47
CA HIS A 179 -17.46 -9.71 -17.68
C HIS A 179 -18.47 -10.53 -16.87
N ASP A 180 -18.23 -11.82 -16.69
CA ASP A 180 -19.14 -12.72 -15.98
C ASP A 180 -19.31 -12.31 -14.51
N TYR A 181 -18.21 -11.95 -13.86
CA TYR A 181 -18.26 -11.54 -12.46
C TYR A 181 -18.99 -10.21 -12.27
N ILE A 182 -18.68 -9.19 -13.08
CA ILE A 182 -19.38 -7.91 -12.98
C ILE A 182 -20.86 -8.05 -13.34
N SER A 183 -21.21 -8.91 -14.29
CA SER A 183 -22.60 -9.22 -14.65
C SER A 183 -23.35 -9.89 -13.47
N SER A 184 -22.68 -10.78 -12.72
CA SER A 184 -23.26 -11.40 -11.53
C SER A 184 -23.57 -10.39 -10.41
N LEU A 185 -22.89 -9.24 -10.42
CA LEU A 185 -23.13 -8.10 -9.52
C LEU A 185 -24.17 -7.11 -10.09
N GLY A 186 -24.74 -7.41 -11.28
CA GLY A 186 -25.65 -6.53 -11.99
C GLY A 186 -24.99 -5.24 -12.47
N LEU A 187 -23.69 -5.27 -12.77
CA LEU A 187 -22.94 -4.12 -13.28
C LEU A 187 -22.91 -4.15 -14.81
N THR A 188 -22.92 -2.97 -15.41
CA THR A 188 -22.78 -2.78 -16.86
C THR A 188 -21.40 -2.19 -17.16
N PRO A 189 -20.63 -2.74 -18.12
CA PRO A 189 -19.34 -2.19 -18.52
C PRO A 189 -19.39 -0.68 -18.81
N GLY A 190 -18.46 0.08 -18.25
CA GLY A 190 -18.37 1.52 -18.39
C GLY A 190 -19.37 2.34 -17.56
N LYS A 191 -20.33 1.69 -16.89
CA LYS A 191 -21.45 2.33 -16.17
C LYS A 191 -21.35 2.17 -14.64
N TYR A 192 -20.12 2.16 -14.11
CA TYR A 192 -19.94 2.20 -12.66
C TYR A 192 -18.66 2.92 -12.25
N VAL A 193 -18.73 3.51 -11.08
CA VAL A 193 -17.62 4.14 -10.35
C VAL A 193 -17.03 3.10 -9.42
N ILE A 194 -15.70 3.04 -9.28
CA ILE A 194 -15.06 2.16 -8.30
C ILE A 194 -14.26 2.93 -7.27
N GLY A 195 -14.32 2.48 -6.01
CA GLY A 195 -13.38 2.79 -4.96
C GLY A 195 -12.78 1.51 -4.42
N VAL A 196 -11.44 1.47 -4.27
CA VAL A 196 -10.73 0.25 -3.88
C VAL A 196 -9.86 0.51 -2.66
N GLY A 197 -9.98 -0.34 -1.63
CA GLY A 197 -9.17 -0.23 -0.43
C GLY A 197 -9.79 -0.97 0.77
N ARG A 198 -9.05 -1.04 1.87
CA ARG A 198 -9.62 -1.54 3.13
C ARG A 198 -10.76 -0.63 3.58
N ILE A 199 -11.83 -1.21 4.09
CA ILE A 199 -12.96 -0.42 4.60
C ILE A 199 -12.61 0.09 6.00
N THR A 200 -11.95 1.26 6.02
CA THR A 200 -11.47 1.95 7.22
C THR A 200 -11.75 3.46 7.09
N PRO A 201 -11.91 4.19 8.21
CA PRO A 201 -12.26 5.61 8.18
C PRO A 201 -11.31 6.48 7.35
N GLU A 202 -10.01 6.18 7.37
CA GLU A 202 -9.01 6.93 6.60
C GLU A 202 -9.18 6.84 5.08
N LYS A 203 -9.98 5.87 4.58
CA LYS A 203 -10.27 5.72 3.15
C LYS A 203 -11.44 6.60 2.65
N GLY A 204 -12.21 7.20 3.57
CA GLY A 204 -13.26 8.16 3.24
C GLY A 204 -14.40 7.62 2.36
N PHE A 205 -14.69 6.31 2.44
CA PHE A 205 -15.80 5.74 1.68
C PHE A 205 -17.16 6.30 2.08
N ASP A 206 -17.30 6.84 3.28
CA ASP A 206 -18.47 7.60 3.73
C ASP A 206 -18.69 8.86 2.89
N VAL A 207 -17.63 9.59 2.59
CA VAL A 207 -17.68 10.77 1.71
C VAL A 207 -18.07 10.35 0.29
N LEU A 208 -17.46 9.28 -0.23
CA LEU A 208 -17.75 8.76 -1.57
C LEU A 208 -19.21 8.32 -1.72
N ILE A 209 -19.74 7.54 -0.75
CA ILE A 209 -21.13 7.10 -0.77
C ILE A 209 -22.07 8.30 -0.72
N GLN A 210 -21.85 9.25 0.21
CA GLN A 210 -22.71 10.43 0.34
C GLN A 210 -22.69 11.30 -0.90
N ALA A 211 -21.52 11.47 -1.54
CA ALA A 211 -21.41 12.23 -2.79
C ALA A 211 -22.16 11.53 -3.94
N PHE A 212 -21.95 10.22 -4.08
CA PHE A 212 -22.60 9.42 -5.12
C PHE A 212 -24.11 9.37 -4.97
N GLU A 213 -24.65 9.27 -3.76
CA GLU A 213 -26.09 9.25 -3.49
C GLU A 213 -26.79 10.59 -3.81
N LYS A 214 -26.04 11.69 -3.93
CA LYS A 214 -26.59 12.99 -4.40
C LYS A 214 -26.76 13.06 -5.92
N LEU A 215 -26.12 12.16 -6.67
CA LEU A 215 -26.14 12.20 -8.13
C LEU A 215 -27.40 11.56 -8.69
N ASN A 216 -27.99 12.24 -9.67
CA ASN A 216 -29.03 11.64 -10.52
C ASN A 216 -28.32 10.98 -11.72
N THR A 217 -28.09 9.67 -11.64
CA THR A 217 -27.31 8.92 -12.63
C THR A 217 -27.74 7.47 -12.69
N ASP A 218 -27.55 6.83 -13.85
CA ASP A 218 -27.74 5.40 -14.10
C ASP A 218 -26.49 4.56 -13.69
N TYR A 219 -25.41 5.20 -13.29
CA TYR A 219 -24.21 4.53 -12.82
C TYR A 219 -24.44 3.83 -11.49
N LYS A 220 -23.61 2.80 -11.21
CA LYS A 220 -23.48 2.19 -9.89
C LYS A 220 -22.17 2.59 -9.25
N LEU A 221 -22.12 2.55 -7.92
CA LEU A 221 -20.89 2.68 -7.13
C LEU A 221 -20.47 1.31 -6.63
N VAL A 222 -19.25 0.92 -6.90
CA VAL A 222 -18.67 -0.35 -6.46
C VAL A 222 -17.55 -0.08 -5.47
N ILE A 223 -17.68 -0.57 -4.24
CA ILE A 223 -16.66 -0.50 -3.21
C ILE A 223 -16.01 -1.87 -3.08
N VAL A 224 -14.73 -1.93 -3.43
CA VAL A 224 -13.92 -3.14 -3.40
C VAL A 224 -13.04 -3.13 -2.16
N GLY A 225 -13.25 -4.06 -1.25
CA GLY A 225 -12.43 -4.22 -0.05
C GLY A 225 -13.14 -4.90 1.09
N GLY A 226 -12.35 -5.40 2.02
CA GLY A 226 -12.84 -6.02 3.25
C GLY A 226 -12.92 -5.04 4.40
N VAL A 227 -13.88 -5.27 5.29
CA VAL A 227 -13.97 -4.58 6.58
C VAL A 227 -12.90 -5.16 7.51
N GLU A 228 -12.16 -4.32 8.24
CA GLU A 228 -11.32 -4.82 9.33
C GLU A 228 -12.21 -5.44 10.41
N ALA A 229 -11.88 -6.66 10.85
CA ALA A 229 -12.56 -7.29 11.97
C ALA A 229 -12.58 -6.31 13.17
N GLU A 230 -13.71 -6.20 13.87
CA GLU A 230 -13.94 -5.29 14.99
C GLU A 230 -14.17 -3.80 14.65
N SER A 231 -14.42 -3.45 13.37
CA SER A 231 -14.73 -2.07 12.99
C SER A 231 -16.23 -1.88 12.70
N ASP A 232 -16.88 -0.96 13.44
CA ASP A 232 -18.25 -0.55 13.16
C ASP A 232 -18.39 0.31 11.90
N TYR A 233 -17.26 0.64 11.26
CA TYR A 233 -17.27 1.54 10.12
C TYR A 233 -18.02 0.96 8.93
N GLY A 234 -17.92 -0.35 8.68
CA GLY A 234 -18.70 -1.03 7.65
C GLY A 234 -20.22 -0.87 7.85
N GLU A 235 -20.70 -1.01 9.09
CA GLU A 235 -22.11 -0.83 9.41
C GLU A 235 -22.54 0.65 9.29
N LYS A 236 -21.65 1.59 9.63
CA LYS A 236 -21.89 3.02 9.38
C LYS A 236 -22.05 3.32 7.89
N LEU A 237 -21.21 2.72 7.04
CA LEU A 237 -21.31 2.90 5.59
C LEU A 237 -22.65 2.38 5.05
N LYS A 238 -23.11 1.22 5.49
CA LYS A 238 -24.40 0.65 5.07
C LYS A 238 -25.57 1.58 5.37
N LYS A 239 -25.53 2.29 6.51
CA LYS A 239 -26.58 3.26 6.90
C LYS A 239 -26.62 4.51 6.02
N LEU A 240 -25.55 4.83 5.31
CA LEU A 240 -25.48 5.97 4.39
C LEU A 240 -26.11 5.66 3.02
N ILE A 241 -26.30 4.40 2.70
CA ILE A 241 -26.88 3.95 1.43
C ILE A 241 -28.37 4.20 1.42
N LYS A 242 -28.85 4.92 0.40
CA LYS A 242 -30.25 5.27 0.21
C LYS A 242 -30.87 4.60 -1.02
N SER A 243 -30.04 4.02 -1.88
CA SER A 243 -30.43 3.42 -3.15
C SER A 243 -29.85 2.02 -3.31
N ASN A 244 -30.32 1.27 -4.31
CA ASN A 244 -29.76 -0.03 -4.67
C ASN A 244 -28.56 0.07 -5.62
N ARG A 245 -27.99 1.29 -5.79
CA ARG A 245 -26.89 1.56 -6.72
C ARG A 245 -25.51 1.33 -6.13
N VAL A 246 -25.39 1.13 -4.80
CA VAL A 246 -24.11 0.91 -4.13
C VAL A 246 -23.89 -0.59 -3.90
N VAL A 247 -22.77 -1.11 -4.41
CA VAL A 247 -22.39 -2.52 -4.36
C VAL A 247 -21.09 -2.69 -3.58
N PHE A 248 -21.07 -3.55 -2.57
CA PHE A 248 -19.86 -3.98 -1.88
C PHE A 248 -19.47 -5.37 -2.36
N THR A 249 -18.26 -5.52 -2.89
CA THR A 249 -17.76 -6.81 -3.34
C THR A 249 -17.14 -7.65 -2.22
N GLY A 250 -16.82 -7.02 -1.08
CA GLY A 250 -15.88 -7.60 -0.13
C GLY A 250 -14.46 -7.63 -0.69
N TYR A 251 -13.59 -8.41 -0.07
CA TYR A 251 -12.23 -8.59 -0.56
C TYR A 251 -12.22 -9.55 -1.75
N ILE A 252 -11.81 -9.05 -2.91
CA ILE A 252 -11.62 -9.83 -4.14
C ILE A 252 -10.21 -9.63 -4.68
N PHE A 253 -9.72 -10.60 -5.46
CA PHE A 253 -8.39 -10.60 -6.07
C PHE A 253 -8.39 -11.40 -7.38
N GLY A 254 -7.28 -11.41 -8.10
CA GLY A 254 -7.11 -12.16 -9.34
C GLY A 254 -8.09 -11.74 -10.43
N GLU A 255 -8.71 -12.70 -11.11
CA GLU A 255 -9.61 -12.44 -12.25
C GLU A 255 -10.80 -11.55 -11.89
N LYS A 256 -11.41 -11.73 -10.71
CA LYS A 256 -12.56 -10.91 -10.28
C LYS A 256 -12.18 -9.43 -10.14
N LEU A 257 -11.03 -9.15 -9.51
CA LEU A 257 -10.53 -7.78 -9.38
C LEU A 257 -10.15 -7.20 -10.74
N ASN A 258 -9.55 -8.00 -11.60
CA ASN A 258 -9.21 -7.62 -12.97
C ASN A 258 -10.46 -7.22 -13.78
N GLU A 259 -11.54 -8.01 -13.72
CA GLU A 259 -12.82 -7.65 -14.38
C GLU A 259 -13.36 -6.32 -13.87
N VAL A 260 -13.38 -6.11 -12.54
CA VAL A 260 -13.91 -4.88 -11.95
C VAL A 260 -13.11 -3.65 -12.38
N TYR A 261 -11.79 -3.72 -12.44
CA TYR A 261 -10.99 -2.60 -12.95
C TYR A 261 -11.13 -2.43 -14.48
N SER A 262 -11.12 -3.52 -15.24
CA SER A 262 -11.13 -3.46 -16.72
C SER A 262 -12.35 -2.75 -17.28
N HIS A 263 -13.49 -2.90 -16.62
CA HIS A 263 -14.78 -2.41 -17.09
C HIS A 263 -15.32 -1.21 -16.31
N ALA A 264 -14.56 -0.66 -15.35
CA ALA A 264 -14.99 0.54 -14.65
C ALA A 264 -15.02 1.78 -15.56
N GLY A 265 -15.92 2.72 -15.25
CA GLY A 265 -15.97 4.01 -15.92
C GLY A 265 -15.05 5.04 -15.28
N VAL A 266 -15.10 5.18 -13.96
CA VAL A 266 -14.31 6.16 -13.18
C VAL A 266 -13.79 5.50 -11.92
N TYR A 267 -12.55 5.81 -11.55
CA TYR A 267 -11.96 5.45 -10.26
C TYR A 267 -11.97 6.64 -9.31
N VAL A 268 -12.36 6.44 -8.05
CA VAL A 268 -12.32 7.48 -7.02
C VAL A 268 -11.46 7.04 -5.83
N LEU A 269 -10.51 7.90 -5.45
CA LEU A 269 -9.72 7.79 -4.22
C LEU A 269 -10.17 8.86 -3.23
N SER A 270 -11.01 8.51 -2.27
CA SER A 270 -11.58 9.43 -1.29
C SER A 270 -10.81 9.53 0.03
N SER A 271 -9.57 9.04 0.05
CA SER A 271 -8.76 8.91 1.27
C SER A 271 -8.42 10.25 1.91
N TYR A 272 -8.42 10.30 3.24
CA TYR A 272 -7.89 11.43 4.02
C TYR A 272 -6.36 11.40 4.17
N ASN A 273 -5.78 10.20 4.12
CA ASN A 273 -4.33 10.02 4.25
C ASN A 273 -3.87 8.75 3.54
N GLU A 274 -2.73 8.86 2.86
CA GLU A 274 -2.04 7.75 2.18
C GLU A 274 -0.52 7.87 2.40
N GLY A 275 0.14 6.73 2.51
CA GLY A 275 1.59 6.70 2.39
C GLY A 275 2.02 6.85 0.93
N PHE A 276 1.56 5.91 0.10
CA PHE A 276 1.64 5.93 -1.36
C PHE A 276 0.42 5.18 -1.92
N PRO A 277 -0.39 5.79 -2.79
CA PRO A 277 -1.67 5.23 -3.21
C PRO A 277 -1.50 4.19 -4.34
N LEU A 278 -1.08 2.97 -4.01
CA LEU A 278 -0.91 1.87 -4.99
C LEU A 278 -2.17 1.62 -5.82
N VAL A 279 -3.34 1.67 -5.20
CA VAL A 279 -4.64 1.45 -5.88
C VAL A 279 -4.95 2.51 -6.93
N LEU A 280 -4.37 3.72 -6.80
CA LEU A 280 -4.46 4.76 -7.82
C LEU A 280 -3.59 4.38 -9.04
N LEU A 281 -2.35 3.91 -8.82
CA LEU A 281 -1.52 3.41 -9.91
C LEU A 281 -2.16 2.20 -10.61
N GLU A 282 -2.82 1.32 -9.84
CA GLU A 282 -3.61 0.22 -10.41
C GLU A 282 -4.68 0.76 -11.35
N ALA A 283 -5.52 1.69 -10.90
CA ALA A 283 -6.57 2.29 -11.72
C ALA A 283 -6.02 2.95 -13.00
N MET A 284 -4.92 3.69 -12.87
CA MET A 284 -4.25 4.33 -14.02
C MET A 284 -3.68 3.32 -15.01
N SER A 285 -3.23 2.15 -14.55
CA SER A 285 -2.75 1.06 -15.40
C SER A 285 -3.87 0.43 -16.23
N TYR A 286 -5.13 0.49 -15.74
CA TYR A 286 -6.33 0.12 -16.51
C TYR A 286 -6.87 1.28 -17.36
N GLN A 287 -6.14 2.40 -17.44
CA GLN A 287 -6.52 3.59 -18.20
C GLN A 287 -7.84 4.23 -17.73
N LEU A 288 -8.20 4.06 -16.47
CA LEU A 288 -9.40 4.66 -15.92
C LEU A 288 -9.24 6.17 -15.80
N ASP A 289 -10.33 6.90 -16.02
CA ASP A 289 -10.41 8.27 -15.55
C ASP A 289 -10.42 8.28 -14.02
N VAL A 290 -9.65 9.17 -13.40
CA VAL A 290 -9.47 9.17 -11.94
C VAL A 290 -9.97 10.47 -11.33
N LEU A 291 -10.47 10.37 -10.10
CA LEU A 291 -10.82 11.50 -9.25
C LEU A 291 -10.29 11.21 -7.83
N VAL A 292 -9.46 12.09 -7.30
CA VAL A 292 -8.70 11.81 -6.07
C VAL A 292 -8.82 12.95 -5.05
N SER A 293 -8.80 12.61 -3.77
CA SER A 293 -8.65 13.60 -2.71
C SER A 293 -7.35 14.39 -2.90
N ASP A 294 -7.42 15.72 -2.74
CA ASP A 294 -6.28 16.63 -2.76
C ASP A 294 -5.45 16.49 -1.45
N ILE A 295 -4.60 15.47 -1.42
CA ILE A 295 -3.71 15.17 -0.30
C ILE A 295 -2.27 15.05 -0.79
N PRO A 296 -1.25 15.27 0.06
CA PRO A 296 0.15 15.22 -0.38
C PRO A 296 0.54 13.94 -1.13
N ALA A 297 -0.01 12.80 -0.76
CA ALA A 297 0.32 11.53 -1.40
C ALA A 297 -0.17 11.41 -2.84
N THR A 298 -1.28 12.06 -3.20
CA THR A 298 -1.80 12.06 -4.58
C THR A 298 -0.99 12.96 -5.51
N HIS A 299 -0.30 13.96 -4.97
CA HIS A 299 0.66 14.80 -5.70
C HIS A 299 2.03 14.12 -5.96
N LEU A 300 2.21 12.88 -5.53
CA LEU A 300 3.36 12.04 -5.97
C LEU A 300 3.20 11.57 -7.41
N ILE A 301 2.01 11.69 -7.95
CA ILE A 301 1.61 11.26 -9.28
C ILE A 301 1.17 12.50 -10.05
N ASP A 302 1.58 12.59 -11.31
CA ASP A 302 1.24 13.72 -12.18
C ASP A 302 -0.20 13.58 -12.68
N LEU A 303 -1.11 14.37 -12.10
CA LEU A 303 -2.52 14.43 -12.43
C LEU A 303 -2.92 15.87 -12.80
N LYS A 304 -4.01 16.02 -13.55
CA LYS A 304 -4.58 17.33 -13.88
C LYS A 304 -5.29 17.91 -12.66
N GLU A 305 -5.39 19.23 -12.57
CA GLU A 305 -6.11 19.91 -11.49
C GLU A 305 -7.58 19.48 -11.39
N SER A 306 -8.21 19.20 -12.52
CA SER A 306 -9.59 18.68 -12.59
C SER A 306 -9.76 17.24 -12.06
N ASP A 307 -8.66 16.56 -11.71
CA ASP A 307 -8.70 15.21 -11.12
C ASP A 307 -8.71 15.24 -9.59
N TYR A 308 -8.60 16.43 -9.00
CA TYR A 308 -8.58 16.59 -7.55
C TYR A 308 -9.90 17.12 -7.02
N PHE A 309 -10.26 16.70 -5.82
CA PHE A 309 -11.33 17.28 -5.04
C PHE A 309 -10.91 17.47 -3.58
N LYS A 310 -11.56 18.39 -2.88
CA LYS A 310 -11.24 18.71 -1.49
C LYS A 310 -11.53 17.55 -0.54
N PRO A 311 -10.55 17.07 0.23
CA PRO A 311 -10.72 15.93 1.12
C PRO A 311 -11.87 16.11 2.11
N GLY A 312 -12.77 15.13 2.20
CA GLY A 312 -13.92 15.15 3.10
C GLY A 312 -15.09 16.01 2.63
N ASP A 313 -14.97 16.71 1.51
CA ASP A 313 -16.04 17.56 0.98
C ASP A 313 -16.96 16.76 0.04
N VAL A 314 -18.12 16.38 0.57
CA VAL A 314 -19.14 15.60 -0.16
C VAL A 314 -19.71 16.36 -1.36
N HIS A 315 -19.82 17.70 -1.27
CA HIS A 315 -20.41 18.50 -2.34
C HIS A 315 -19.40 18.65 -3.47
N ASP A 316 -18.17 18.97 -3.15
CA ASP A 316 -17.10 19.13 -4.12
C ASP A 316 -16.84 17.81 -4.89
N LEU A 317 -16.78 16.67 -4.17
CA LEU A 317 -16.68 15.36 -4.80
C LEU A 317 -17.87 15.08 -5.73
N ALA A 318 -19.10 15.40 -5.31
CA ALA A 318 -20.27 15.17 -6.13
C ALA A 318 -20.24 16.00 -7.44
N CYS A 319 -19.85 17.27 -7.37
CA CYS A 319 -19.72 18.15 -8.54
C CYS A 319 -18.70 17.62 -9.55
N HIS A 320 -17.49 17.28 -9.08
CA HIS A 320 -16.43 16.74 -9.95
C HIS A 320 -16.81 15.37 -10.52
N LEU A 321 -17.41 14.49 -9.71
CA LEU A 321 -17.85 13.18 -10.16
C LEU A 321 -18.95 13.29 -11.22
N GLN A 322 -19.90 14.20 -11.06
CA GLN A 322 -20.93 14.45 -12.07
C GLN A 322 -20.34 14.88 -13.41
N GLN A 323 -19.30 15.73 -13.41
CA GLN A 323 -18.60 16.14 -14.64
C GLN A 323 -17.91 14.94 -15.30
N LYS A 324 -17.22 14.11 -14.54
CA LYS A 324 -16.56 12.89 -15.04
C LYS A 324 -17.57 11.90 -15.66
N LEU A 325 -18.73 11.72 -15.04
CA LEU A 325 -19.76 10.81 -15.53
C LEU A 325 -20.49 11.36 -16.79
N ALA A 326 -20.53 12.66 -16.97
CA ALA A 326 -21.10 13.29 -18.17
C ALA A 326 -20.22 13.07 -19.42
N THR A 327 -18.91 12.98 -19.26
CA THR A 327 -17.93 12.80 -20.34
C THR A 327 -16.97 11.66 -20.03
N PRO A 328 -17.45 10.40 -19.97
CA PRO A 328 -16.60 9.26 -19.62
C PRO A 328 -15.50 9.06 -20.67
N GLN A 329 -14.29 8.84 -20.20
CA GLN A 329 -13.12 8.69 -21.08
C GLN A 329 -12.13 7.65 -20.51
N LYS A 330 -11.43 6.97 -21.40
CA LYS A 330 -10.21 6.23 -21.05
C LYS A 330 -9.02 7.17 -21.16
N ARG A 331 -8.06 7.08 -20.23
CA ARG A 331 -6.91 7.98 -20.19
C ARG A 331 -5.60 7.21 -20.19
N THR A 332 -4.65 7.68 -20.97
CA THR A 332 -3.27 7.19 -20.92
C THR A 332 -2.46 8.06 -19.97
N TYR A 333 -1.68 7.42 -19.11
CA TYR A 333 -0.84 8.08 -18.11
C TYR A 333 0.63 7.74 -18.35
N ASN A 334 1.52 8.70 -18.11
CA ASN A 334 2.96 8.41 -18.12
C ASN A 334 3.35 7.79 -16.77
N LEU A 335 3.45 6.47 -16.75
CA LEU A 335 3.77 5.69 -15.57
C LEU A 335 5.21 5.17 -15.54
N SER A 336 6.07 5.64 -16.45
CA SER A 336 7.45 5.16 -16.63
C SER A 336 8.36 5.32 -15.40
N ALA A 337 8.04 6.27 -14.52
CA ALA A 337 8.73 6.47 -13.24
C ALA A 337 8.42 5.39 -12.21
N PHE A 338 7.35 4.64 -12.40
CA PHE A 338 6.81 3.63 -11.47
C PHE A 338 7.05 2.20 -11.98
N ASP A 339 7.99 1.99 -12.89
CA ASP A 339 8.40 0.66 -13.35
C ASP A 339 9.15 -0.08 -12.23
N TRP A 340 8.66 -1.27 -11.87
CA TRP A 340 9.26 -2.08 -10.82
C TRP A 340 10.70 -2.51 -11.11
N ASN A 341 11.08 -2.71 -12.39
CA ASN A 341 12.47 -3.05 -12.72
C ASN A 341 13.42 -1.88 -12.40
N LYS A 342 13.03 -0.66 -12.77
CA LYS A 342 13.79 0.55 -12.42
C LYS A 342 13.84 0.79 -10.90
N ILE A 343 12.75 0.45 -10.20
CA ILE A 343 12.68 0.54 -8.74
C ILE A 343 13.61 -0.49 -8.11
N ALA A 344 13.62 -1.74 -8.59
CA ALA A 344 14.51 -2.77 -8.10
C ALA A 344 16.00 -2.41 -8.30
N GLU A 345 16.37 -1.80 -9.44
CA GLU A 345 17.71 -1.29 -9.69
C GLU A 345 18.11 -0.22 -8.64
N LYS A 346 17.25 0.77 -8.39
CA LYS A 346 17.51 1.80 -7.37
C LYS A 346 17.65 1.22 -5.97
N VAL A 347 16.84 0.22 -5.62
CA VAL A 347 16.96 -0.47 -4.32
C VAL A 347 18.25 -1.28 -4.27
N ALA A 348 18.66 -1.92 -5.35
CA ALA A 348 19.96 -2.61 -5.45
C ALA A 348 21.15 -1.66 -5.22
N GLU A 349 21.09 -0.46 -5.78
CA GLU A 349 22.11 0.59 -5.54
C GLU A 349 22.19 0.96 -4.04
N VAL A 350 21.06 1.10 -3.38
CA VAL A 350 21.02 1.33 -1.91
C VAL A 350 21.73 0.20 -1.16
N TYR A 351 21.46 -1.05 -1.51
CA TYR A 351 22.11 -2.19 -0.86
C TYR A 351 23.63 -2.21 -1.11
N ARG A 352 24.08 -1.99 -2.36
CA ARG A 352 25.51 -1.91 -2.70
C ARG A 352 26.19 -0.78 -1.92
N GLY A 353 25.57 0.40 -1.86
CA GLY A 353 26.09 1.54 -1.11
C GLY A 353 26.22 1.32 0.41
N CYS A 354 25.39 0.43 1.00
CA CYS A 354 25.53 0.06 2.39
C CYS A 354 26.70 -0.88 2.69
N VAL A 355 27.15 -1.66 1.71
CA VAL A 355 28.17 -2.73 1.90
C VAL A 355 29.56 -2.28 1.40
N SER A 356 29.63 -1.39 0.43
CA SER A 356 30.90 -0.80 -0.04
C SER A 356 31.65 -0.15 1.14
N PRO A 357 32.96 -0.37 1.28
CA PRO A 357 33.77 0.35 2.25
C PRO A 357 33.71 1.84 1.95
N ARG A 358 33.43 2.65 2.96
CA ARG A 358 33.56 4.13 2.88
C ARG A 358 35.01 4.52 2.88
#